data_88d6f3badb631799e82834a5a5a21b69
#
_entry.id   88d6f3badb631799e82834a5a5a21b69
#
_cell.length_a   1.000
_cell.length_b   1.000
_cell.length_c   1.000
_cell.angle_alpha   90.00
_cell.angle_beta   90.00
_cell.angle_gamma   90.00
#
_symmetry.space_group_name_H-M   'P 1'
#
loop_
_entity.id
_entity.type
_entity.pdbx_description
1 polymer ?
#
loop_
_entity_poly.entity_id
_entity_poly.type
_entity_poly.pdbx_seq_one_letter_code
_entity_poly.pdbx_strand_id
1 'polypeptide(L)'
;MNEEPNSIWKKSWTGPRGHFLFWLLVLVAAFLIIFAVGQLARIADSAADLAVMAVIWATVLAVVGFLTVSFIRWLGHWRNFKRFLFGLACFITLLALFYAEENWRGKHDWEKFKQGWEAKDVRFGPASVIPAAVPADENFAMAPVFDAVNKLMDPKWRAQHWNPHQGEAGDQSEWDTNMVNRLEMSISENGENPTNGIGSWQRATMSDLAAWQRYYRELAATTNEFPVAPQPQSPARDVLLALSRYASTIEELREAAGRPDARFPIAYDTEPPAAILLPHLSGLRRVAKVLQLRAIAELQNGQSDKALADVKLLLRLGESIRTEPFLISHLVRVAIVNLAIQPVWEGLVAHRWSEAELAELDSELAKVDLLADYHVAMRGELMLCEIGDIEYLRRHPERAPDLFEAGGLTSSSRILARVLWRAIPNGWFYQNELGCARPMLEYYLPMADTKQRVVRPGDVARANAAVVSASEHSSPYNFLVRLFMPGLGAAVKKSAFGEASVDLARVAIALERYRLVNGDYPESLDMLAPQFIAKLPHDIINGEPLHYRRRPDGQFVLYSVGWNETDEGGVVGRTRAGRADISKGDWVWNSSAVKN
;
A
#
# COMPACT_ATOMS: atom_id res chain seq x y z
N MET A 1 -39.53 41.04 75.01
CA MET A 1 -39.93 39.80 74.28
C MET A 1 -40.08 40.20 72.85
N ASN A 2 -38.99 39.98 72.08
CA ASN A 2 -39.00 40.04 70.62
C ASN A 2 -38.28 38.77 70.13
N GLU A 3 -39.04 37.73 69.77
CA GLU A 3 -38.52 36.56 69.05
C GLU A 3 -38.42 36.94 67.59
N GLU A 4 -37.19 36.80 67.04
CA GLU A 4 -36.95 37.03 65.65
C GLU A 4 -37.56 35.86 64.81
N PRO A 5 -38.35 36.16 63.77
CA PRO A 5 -38.96 35.11 62.89
C PRO A 5 -37.95 34.33 61.99
N ASN A 6 -36.68 34.69 62.03
CA ASN A 6 -35.67 34.12 61.08
C ASN A 6 -35.01 32.82 61.50
N SER A 7 -35.25 32.25 62.65
CA SER A 7 -34.56 31.03 63.12
C SER A 7 -35.22 29.75 62.67
N ILE A 8 -36.49 29.75 62.35
CA ILE A 8 -37.25 28.54 61.96
C ILE A 8 -36.91 28.09 60.54
N TRP A 9 -36.75 29.05 59.62
CA TRP A 9 -36.38 28.73 58.20
C TRP A 9 -34.97 28.22 58.07
N LYS A 10 -33.99 28.68 58.79
CA LYS A 10 -32.60 28.17 58.73
C LYS A 10 -32.48 26.73 59.25
N LYS A 11 -33.28 26.33 60.27
CA LYS A 11 -33.25 24.93 60.80
C LYS A 11 -33.90 23.89 59.90
N SER A 12 -34.88 24.25 59.07
CA SER A 12 -35.58 23.33 58.21
C SER A 12 -34.74 22.87 56.99
N TRP A 13 -33.82 23.72 56.52
CA TRP A 13 -32.98 23.42 55.34
C TRP A 13 -31.64 22.79 55.67
N THR A 14 -31.18 22.79 56.92
CA THR A 14 -29.89 22.20 57.33
C THR A 14 -29.99 20.75 57.83
N GLY A 15 -31.20 20.22 57.97
CA GLY A 15 -31.43 18.81 58.37
C GLY A 15 -31.45 17.83 57.17
N PRO A 16 -31.40 16.52 57.45
CA PRO A 16 -31.38 15.48 56.37
C PRO A 16 -32.56 15.62 55.41
N ARG A 17 -33.74 16.02 55.87
CA ARG A 17 -34.95 16.26 55.04
C ARG A 17 -34.81 17.49 54.16
N GLY A 18 -34.17 18.56 54.62
CA GLY A 18 -33.92 19.75 53.80
C GLY A 18 -32.90 19.50 52.67
N HIS A 19 -31.87 18.69 52.95
CA HIS A 19 -30.93 18.27 51.92
C HIS A 19 -31.59 17.40 50.87
N PHE A 20 -32.45 16.47 51.26
CA PHE A 20 -33.21 15.65 50.30
C PHE A 20 -34.12 16.49 49.41
N LEU A 21 -34.88 17.40 49.99
CA LEU A 21 -35.72 18.34 49.24
C LEU A 21 -34.93 19.23 48.29
N PHE A 22 -33.77 19.73 48.72
CA PHE A 22 -32.90 20.54 47.85
C PHE A 22 -32.45 19.76 46.62
N TRP A 23 -31.93 18.51 46.79
CA TRP A 23 -31.48 17.72 45.68
C TRP A 23 -32.61 17.21 44.79
N LEU A 24 -33.80 16.98 45.34
CA LEU A 24 -35.00 16.69 44.57
C LEU A 24 -35.40 17.88 43.68
N LEU A 25 -35.33 19.10 44.21
CA LEU A 25 -35.58 20.33 43.44
C LEU A 25 -34.54 20.56 42.35
N VAL A 26 -33.27 20.28 42.62
CA VAL A 26 -32.19 20.33 41.62
C VAL A 26 -32.45 19.31 40.49
N LEU A 27 -32.87 18.10 40.81
CA LEU A 27 -33.21 17.08 39.84
C LEU A 27 -34.38 17.47 38.95
N VAL A 28 -35.47 17.99 39.56
CA VAL A 28 -36.64 18.47 38.83
C VAL A 28 -36.31 19.68 37.96
N ALA A 29 -35.53 20.64 38.47
CA ALA A 29 -35.11 21.81 37.69
C ALA A 29 -34.20 21.39 36.51
N ALA A 30 -33.24 20.51 36.74
CA ALA A 30 -32.38 19.96 35.67
C ALA A 30 -33.18 19.22 34.60
N PHE A 31 -34.15 18.39 35.00
CA PHE A 31 -35.07 17.72 34.09
C PHE A 31 -35.84 18.72 33.22
N LEU A 32 -36.46 19.73 33.84
CA LEU A 32 -37.24 20.73 33.10
C LEU A 32 -36.39 21.55 32.13
N ILE A 33 -35.17 21.91 32.52
CA ILE A 33 -34.24 22.64 31.65
C ILE A 33 -33.80 21.75 30.48
N ILE A 34 -33.36 20.51 30.73
CA ILE A 34 -32.90 19.61 29.69
C ILE A 34 -34.04 19.27 28.73
N PHE A 35 -35.25 19.04 29.26
CA PHE A 35 -36.42 18.76 28.45
C PHE A 35 -36.81 19.97 27.58
N ALA A 36 -36.85 21.18 28.16
CA ALA A 36 -37.17 22.41 27.44
C ALA A 36 -36.12 22.72 26.34
N VAL A 37 -34.83 22.59 26.65
CA VAL A 37 -33.74 22.79 25.68
C VAL A 37 -33.80 21.74 24.58
N GLY A 38 -34.06 20.49 24.94
CA GLY A 38 -34.19 19.41 23.97
C GLY A 38 -35.39 19.57 23.02
N GLN A 39 -36.51 20.07 23.51
CA GLN A 39 -37.69 20.45 22.69
C GLN A 39 -37.35 21.60 21.72
N LEU A 40 -36.70 22.65 22.22
CA LEU A 40 -36.29 23.79 21.40
C LEU A 40 -35.28 23.41 20.32
N ALA A 41 -34.34 22.50 20.64
CA ALA A 41 -33.26 22.04 19.73
C ALA A 41 -33.68 20.86 18.83
N ARG A 42 -34.88 20.31 18.99
CA ARG A 42 -35.40 19.15 18.25
C ARG A 42 -34.41 17.96 18.27
N ILE A 43 -33.89 17.62 19.46
CA ILE A 43 -32.83 16.61 19.63
C ILE A 43 -33.38 15.18 19.56
N ALA A 44 -34.71 14.97 19.73
CA ALA A 44 -35.32 13.65 19.65
C ALA A 44 -36.59 13.67 18.81
N ASP A 45 -36.88 12.57 18.15
CA ASP A 45 -38.02 12.41 17.23
C ASP A 45 -39.37 12.26 17.98
N SER A 46 -39.34 11.91 19.28
CA SER A 46 -40.53 11.84 20.14
C SER A 46 -40.35 12.53 21.48
N ALA A 47 -41.47 13.08 22.02
CA ALA A 47 -41.46 13.67 23.34
C ALA A 47 -41.17 12.66 24.46
N ALA A 48 -41.50 11.37 24.23
CA ALA A 48 -41.22 10.29 25.17
C ALA A 48 -39.72 9.98 25.27
N ASP A 49 -39.03 9.89 24.16
CA ASP A 49 -37.56 9.64 24.11
C ASP A 49 -36.81 10.82 24.75
N LEU A 50 -37.26 12.03 24.45
CA LEU A 50 -36.69 13.24 25.07
C LEU A 50 -36.88 13.26 26.59
N ALA A 51 -38.06 12.84 27.08
CA ALA A 51 -38.34 12.75 28.50
C ALA A 51 -37.41 11.70 29.17
N VAL A 52 -37.22 10.51 28.56
CA VAL A 52 -36.30 9.48 29.07
C VAL A 52 -34.88 10.00 29.12
N MET A 53 -34.40 10.63 28.06
CA MET A 53 -33.05 11.24 28.02
C MET A 53 -32.92 12.34 29.08
N ALA A 54 -33.92 13.20 29.21
CA ALA A 54 -33.91 14.28 30.21
C ALA A 54 -33.86 13.72 31.65
N VAL A 55 -34.59 12.64 31.94
CA VAL A 55 -34.54 11.95 33.25
C VAL A 55 -33.13 11.39 33.52
N ILE A 56 -32.55 10.71 32.53
CA ILE A 56 -31.20 10.13 32.68
C ILE A 56 -30.18 11.22 32.96
N TRP A 57 -30.14 12.28 32.14
CA TRP A 57 -29.16 13.36 32.31
C TRP A 57 -29.41 14.20 33.56
N ALA A 58 -30.66 14.46 33.93
CA ALA A 58 -30.99 15.15 35.17
C ALA A 58 -30.55 14.33 36.39
N THR A 59 -30.75 13.00 36.34
CA THR A 59 -30.28 12.10 37.41
C THR A 59 -28.77 12.11 37.52
N VAL A 60 -28.06 12.00 36.40
CA VAL A 60 -26.59 12.04 36.34
C VAL A 60 -26.09 13.39 36.93
N LEU A 61 -26.67 14.53 36.49
CA LEU A 61 -26.26 15.84 36.98
C LEU A 61 -26.55 16.00 38.47
N ALA A 62 -27.71 15.53 38.94
CA ALA A 62 -28.06 15.61 40.37
C ALA A 62 -27.12 14.74 41.23
N VAL A 63 -26.79 13.50 40.77
CA VAL A 63 -25.84 12.63 41.47
C VAL A 63 -24.44 13.23 41.47
N VAL A 64 -23.95 13.71 40.33
CA VAL A 64 -22.64 14.35 40.22
C VAL A 64 -22.59 15.61 41.12
N GLY A 65 -23.62 16.43 41.06
CA GLY A 65 -23.73 17.62 41.93
C GLY A 65 -23.72 17.25 43.43
N PHE A 66 -24.51 16.23 43.81
CA PHE A 66 -24.52 15.73 45.19
C PHE A 66 -23.14 15.22 45.64
N LEU A 67 -22.49 14.41 44.81
CA LEU A 67 -21.15 13.88 45.09
C LEU A 67 -20.13 15.03 45.22
N THR A 68 -20.21 16.02 44.31
CA THR A 68 -19.31 17.17 44.30
C THR A 68 -19.48 18.01 45.60
N VAL A 69 -20.72 18.34 45.95
CA VAL A 69 -20.99 19.13 47.19
C VAL A 69 -20.60 18.30 48.43
N SER A 70 -20.89 17.02 48.47
CA SER A 70 -20.49 16.11 49.54
C SER A 70 -18.98 16.04 49.69
N PHE A 71 -18.28 15.94 48.55
CA PHE A 71 -16.82 15.93 48.51
C PHE A 71 -16.21 17.26 48.97
N ILE A 72 -16.75 18.41 48.53
CA ILE A 72 -16.31 19.74 48.99
C ILE A 72 -16.52 19.89 50.50
N ARG A 73 -17.68 19.48 51.00
CA ARG A 73 -17.96 19.49 52.47
C ARG A 73 -17.02 18.59 53.24
N TRP A 74 -16.72 17.39 52.72
CA TRP A 74 -15.77 16.46 53.32
C TRP A 74 -14.36 17.07 53.34
N LEU A 75 -13.92 17.74 52.24
CA LEU A 75 -12.64 18.47 52.14
C LEU A 75 -12.56 19.66 53.10
N GLY A 76 -13.67 20.29 53.42
CA GLY A 76 -13.72 21.44 54.35
C GLY A 76 -13.23 21.11 55.78
N HIS A 77 -13.10 19.83 56.13
CA HIS A 77 -12.52 19.42 57.40
C HIS A 77 -11.01 19.22 57.24
N TRP A 78 -10.17 19.96 57.99
CA TRP A 78 -8.73 19.97 57.92
C TRP A 78 -8.08 18.55 57.95
N ARG A 79 -8.65 17.65 58.74
CA ARG A 79 -8.19 16.24 58.81
C ARG A 79 -8.45 15.48 57.50
N ASN A 80 -9.57 15.68 56.86
CA ASN A 80 -9.94 15.05 55.61
C ASN A 80 -9.17 15.66 54.44
N PHE A 81 -8.92 16.96 54.44
CA PHE A 81 -8.05 17.62 53.49
C PHE A 81 -6.63 17.08 53.50
N LYS A 82 -6.02 16.88 54.71
CA LYS A 82 -4.71 16.22 54.81
C LYS A 82 -4.71 14.79 54.28
N ARG A 83 -5.77 14.01 54.55
CA ARG A 83 -5.92 12.64 54.02
C ARG A 83 -6.06 12.65 52.51
N PHE A 84 -6.82 13.60 51.95
CA PHE A 84 -6.94 13.77 50.50
C PHE A 84 -5.59 14.14 49.86
N LEU A 85 -4.86 15.10 50.40
CA LEU A 85 -3.53 15.46 49.91
C LEU A 85 -2.56 14.31 49.98
N PHE A 86 -2.57 13.53 51.06
CA PHE A 86 -1.75 12.33 51.17
C PHE A 86 -2.15 11.29 50.14
N GLY A 87 -3.43 11.00 49.96
CA GLY A 87 -3.93 10.08 48.93
C GLY A 87 -3.58 10.55 47.50
N LEU A 88 -3.71 11.87 47.24
CA LEU A 88 -3.30 12.48 45.95
C LEU A 88 -1.78 12.35 45.73
N ALA A 89 -0.99 12.62 46.76
CA ALA A 89 0.47 12.43 46.65
C ALA A 89 0.84 10.95 46.36
N CYS A 90 0.21 10.01 47.07
CA CYS A 90 0.39 8.57 46.78
C CYS A 90 -0.02 8.22 45.33
N PHE A 91 -1.17 8.71 44.87
CA PHE A 91 -1.64 8.50 43.49
C PHE A 91 -0.67 9.06 42.46
N ILE A 92 -0.20 10.30 42.63
CA ILE A 92 0.79 10.93 41.74
C ILE A 92 2.10 10.13 41.75
N THR A 93 2.53 9.67 42.93
CA THR A 93 3.75 8.85 43.04
C THR A 93 3.60 7.51 42.30
N LEU A 94 2.47 6.82 42.46
CA LEU A 94 2.20 5.57 41.74
C LEU A 94 2.11 5.78 40.24
N LEU A 95 1.48 6.88 39.82
CA LEU A 95 1.43 7.24 38.41
C LEU A 95 2.84 7.54 37.84
N ALA A 96 3.64 8.29 38.58
CA ALA A 96 5.03 8.59 38.18
C ALA A 96 5.88 7.31 38.10
N LEU A 97 5.73 6.39 39.04
CA LEU A 97 6.40 5.08 39.02
C LEU A 97 5.95 4.23 37.85
N PHE A 98 4.65 4.21 37.52
CA PHE A 98 4.11 3.53 36.34
C PHE A 98 4.73 4.08 35.07
N TYR A 99 4.76 5.41 34.88
CA TYR A 99 5.39 6.01 33.69
C TYR A 99 6.88 5.73 33.62
N ALA A 100 7.58 5.77 34.76
CA ALA A 100 9.00 5.49 34.82
C ALA A 100 9.33 4.05 34.43
N GLU A 101 8.55 3.08 34.94
CA GLU A 101 8.69 1.66 34.62
C GLU A 101 8.37 1.40 33.13
N GLU A 102 7.22 1.87 32.64
CA GLU A 102 6.83 1.66 31.25
C GLU A 102 7.84 2.26 30.27
N ASN A 103 8.30 3.48 30.55
CA ASN A 103 9.28 4.16 29.69
C ASN A 103 10.64 3.46 29.72
N TRP A 104 11.11 3.04 30.89
CA TRP A 104 12.37 2.32 31.02
C TRP A 104 12.32 0.96 30.33
N ARG A 105 11.28 0.17 30.59
CA ARG A 105 11.10 -1.17 30.04
C ARG A 105 11.01 -1.12 28.51
N GLY A 106 10.10 -0.28 27.98
CA GLY A 106 9.91 -0.17 26.52
C GLY A 106 11.19 0.24 25.81
N LYS A 107 11.88 1.30 26.32
CA LYS A 107 13.14 1.75 25.74
C LYS A 107 14.25 0.70 25.86
N HIS A 108 14.37 0.05 27.01
CA HIS A 108 15.39 -0.99 27.22
C HIS A 108 15.23 -2.17 26.26
N ASP A 109 14.00 -2.68 26.09
CA ASP A 109 13.70 -3.80 25.21
C ASP A 109 13.99 -3.43 23.73
N TRP A 110 13.61 -2.22 23.33
CA TRP A 110 13.88 -1.71 21.99
C TRP A 110 15.39 -1.57 21.71
N GLU A 111 16.13 -0.90 22.60
CA GLU A 111 17.57 -0.71 22.41
C GLU A 111 18.33 -2.04 22.42
N LYS A 112 17.96 -2.99 23.28
CA LYS A 112 18.52 -4.33 23.30
C LYS A 112 18.28 -5.06 21.99
N PHE A 113 17.08 -4.96 21.44
CA PHE A 113 16.73 -5.55 20.15
C PHE A 113 17.55 -4.92 19.01
N LYS A 114 17.62 -3.58 18.96
CA LYS A 114 18.45 -2.85 17.99
C LYS A 114 19.90 -3.31 18.01
N GLN A 115 20.53 -3.27 19.19
CA GLN A 115 21.93 -3.71 19.36
C GLN A 115 22.16 -5.13 18.85
N GLY A 116 21.21 -6.05 19.09
CA GLY A 116 21.28 -7.42 18.59
C GLY A 116 21.26 -7.52 17.07
N TRP A 117 20.56 -6.63 16.39
CA TRP A 117 20.51 -6.59 14.93
C TRP A 117 21.62 -5.73 14.30
N GLU A 118 22.04 -4.66 14.97
CA GLU A 118 23.20 -3.87 14.56
C GLU A 118 24.48 -4.70 14.57
N ALA A 119 24.62 -5.63 15.51
CA ALA A 119 25.71 -6.63 15.52
C ALA A 119 25.68 -7.58 14.31
N LYS A 120 24.57 -7.64 13.56
CA LYS A 120 24.38 -8.39 12.31
C LYS A 120 24.36 -7.48 11.07
N ASP A 121 24.96 -6.29 11.16
CA ASP A 121 25.03 -5.26 10.10
C ASP A 121 23.67 -4.68 9.66
N VAL A 122 22.61 -4.84 10.44
CA VAL A 122 21.32 -4.16 10.19
C VAL A 122 21.39 -2.77 10.83
N ARG A 123 21.42 -1.74 10.01
CA ARG A 123 21.39 -0.35 10.49
C ARG A 123 19.95 0.14 10.57
N PHE A 124 19.59 0.76 11.69
CA PHE A 124 18.30 1.39 11.93
C PHE A 124 18.32 2.88 11.58
N GLY A 125 17.15 3.36 11.17
CA GLY A 125 16.91 4.76 10.83
C GLY A 125 16.85 5.04 9.32
N PRO A 126 16.16 6.13 8.93
CA PRO A 126 15.86 6.46 7.53
C PRO A 126 17.10 6.55 6.63
N ALA A 127 18.19 7.14 7.13
CA ALA A 127 19.42 7.31 6.35
C ALA A 127 20.04 6.00 5.85
N SER A 128 19.71 4.85 6.49
CA SER A 128 20.25 3.54 6.10
C SER A 128 19.62 2.95 4.84
N VAL A 129 18.48 3.49 4.41
CA VAL A 129 17.68 2.96 3.30
C VAL A 129 17.46 3.97 2.17
N ILE A 130 17.77 5.25 2.40
CA ILE A 130 17.66 6.28 1.36
C ILE A 130 18.73 6.06 0.29
N PRO A 131 18.36 5.94 -1.00
CA PRO A 131 19.32 5.76 -2.10
C PRO A 131 20.30 6.92 -2.21
N ALA A 132 21.53 6.64 -2.65
CA ALA A 132 22.52 7.67 -2.94
C ALA A 132 22.03 8.65 -4.03
N ALA A 133 22.51 9.90 -3.98
CA ALA A 133 22.21 10.89 -5.01
C ALA A 133 22.83 10.48 -6.35
N VAL A 134 22.11 10.77 -7.43
CA VAL A 134 22.52 10.50 -8.83
C VAL A 134 22.64 11.83 -9.56
N PRO A 135 23.73 12.06 -10.35
CA PRO A 135 23.85 13.25 -11.21
C PRO A 135 22.66 13.38 -12.16
N ALA A 136 22.20 14.61 -12.41
CA ALA A 136 20.97 14.83 -13.17
C ALA A 136 21.07 14.39 -14.65
N ASP A 137 22.23 14.49 -15.24
CA ASP A 137 22.54 14.06 -16.62
C ASP A 137 22.60 12.53 -16.78
N GLU A 138 22.95 11.80 -15.72
CA GLU A 138 22.95 10.33 -15.67
C GLU A 138 21.62 9.75 -15.19
N ASN A 139 20.71 10.60 -14.68
CA ASN A 139 19.50 10.19 -14.00
C ASN A 139 18.28 10.17 -14.93
N PHE A 140 17.76 8.99 -15.23
CA PHE A 140 16.53 8.80 -16.02
C PHE A 140 15.34 9.62 -15.49
N ALA A 141 15.15 9.64 -14.15
CA ALA A 141 14.03 10.33 -13.50
C ALA A 141 14.11 11.87 -13.59
N MET A 142 15.25 12.42 -14.00
CA MET A 142 15.45 13.87 -14.21
C MET A 142 15.30 14.29 -15.67
N ALA A 143 14.81 13.42 -16.55
CA ALA A 143 14.46 13.82 -17.91
C ALA A 143 13.23 14.75 -17.92
N PRO A 144 13.13 15.69 -18.90
CA PRO A 144 12.05 16.69 -18.94
C PRO A 144 10.63 16.10 -18.95
N VAL A 145 10.46 14.89 -19.45
CA VAL A 145 9.19 14.16 -19.43
C VAL A 145 8.63 13.96 -18.01
N PHE A 146 9.48 13.97 -16.99
CA PHE A 146 9.10 13.79 -15.58
C PHE A 146 8.95 15.11 -14.80
N ASP A 147 9.20 16.28 -15.40
CA ASP A 147 9.22 17.57 -14.69
C ASP A 147 7.96 17.84 -13.87
N ALA A 148 6.79 17.51 -14.42
CA ALA A 148 5.51 17.73 -13.75
C ALA A 148 5.40 16.90 -12.46
N VAL A 149 5.69 15.61 -12.53
CA VAL A 149 5.62 14.73 -11.34
C VAL A 149 6.74 15.01 -10.37
N ASN A 150 7.92 15.44 -10.83
CA ASN A 150 9.04 15.83 -9.97
C ASN A 150 8.70 17.09 -9.15
N LYS A 151 8.05 18.09 -9.75
CA LYS A 151 7.53 19.26 -9.02
C LYS A 151 6.51 18.88 -7.96
N LEU A 152 5.62 17.91 -8.24
CA LEU A 152 4.65 17.42 -7.25
C LEU A 152 5.31 16.73 -6.06
N MET A 153 6.55 16.24 -6.18
CA MET A 153 7.29 15.67 -5.05
C MET A 153 7.93 16.73 -4.16
N ASP A 154 8.17 17.96 -4.67
CA ASP A 154 8.77 19.04 -3.88
C ASP A 154 7.75 19.65 -2.91
N PRO A 155 7.92 19.50 -1.58
CA PRO A 155 7.02 20.08 -0.58
C PRO A 155 6.94 21.61 -0.64
N LYS A 156 8.05 22.29 -1.03
CA LYS A 156 8.09 23.75 -1.13
C LYS A 156 7.25 24.23 -2.30
N TRP A 157 7.39 23.56 -3.45
CA TRP A 157 6.58 23.86 -4.62
C TRP A 157 5.08 23.63 -4.32
N ARG A 158 4.74 22.50 -3.70
CA ARG A 158 3.35 22.22 -3.28
C ARG A 158 2.79 23.29 -2.35
N ALA A 159 3.54 23.69 -1.32
CA ALA A 159 3.08 24.71 -0.38
C ALA A 159 2.77 26.07 -1.04
N GLN A 160 3.42 26.38 -2.18
CA GLN A 160 3.20 27.62 -2.93
C GLN A 160 2.03 27.54 -3.92
N HIS A 161 1.74 26.34 -4.44
CA HIS A 161 0.76 26.12 -5.52
C HIS A 161 -0.49 25.37 -5.04
N TRP A 162 -0.54 24.94 -3.79
CA TRP A 162 -1.72 24.31 -3.19
C TRP A 162 -2.76 25.37 -2.82
N ASN A 163 -3.97 25.23 -3.33
CA ASN A 163 -5.09 26.08 -2.93
C ASN A 163 -6.06 25.28 -2.03
N PRO A 164 -6.03 25.49 -0.68
CA PRO A 164 -6.84 24.71 0.25
C PRO A 164 -8.35 25.04 0.18
N HIS A 165 -8.78 25.96 -0.66
CA HIS A 165 -10.17 26.42 -0.75
C HIS A 165 -10.95 25.85 -1.94
N GLN A 166 -10.36 25.03 -2.77
CA GLN A 166 -10.99 24.38 -3.91
C GLN A 166 -11.00 22.85 -3.73
N GLY A 167 -11.99 22.32 -3.03
CA GLY A 167 -12.33 20.91 -3.07
C GLY A 167 -11.66 20.00 -2.02
N GLU A 168 -12.34 18.90 -1.76
CA GLU A 168 -11.88 17.83 -0.88
C GLU A 168 -10.71 17.05 -1.53
N ALA A 169 -9.77 16.62 -0.71
CA ALA A 169 -8.52 15.97 -1.08
C ALA A 169 -8.67 14.94 -2.23
N GLY A 170 -8.02 15.19 -3.36
CA GLY A 170 -7.81 14.17 -4.38
C GLY A 170 -7.98 14.57 -5.84
N ASP A 171 -8.51 15.74 -6.14
CA ASP A 171 -8.64 16.18 -7.55
C ASP A 171 -7.34 16.83 -8.02
N GLN A 172 -6.63 16.18 -8.95
CA GLN A 172 -5.41 16.69 -9.57
C GLN A 172 -5.64 17.93 -10.44
N SER A 173 -6.89 18.32 -10.68
CA SER A 173 -7.27 19.50 -11.45
C SER A 173 -6.95 20.83 -10.77
N GLU A 174 -6.57 20.82 -9.49
CA GLU A 174 -6.29 22.04 -8.69
C GLU A 174 -4.84 22.51 -8.74
N TRP A 175 -3.95 21.71 -9.29
CA TRP A 175 -2.57 22.10 -9.52
C TRP A 175 -2.48 22.92 -10.81
N ASP A 176 -1.69 23.96 -10.80
CA ASP A 176 -1.48 24.90 -11.91
C ASP A 176 -1.84 24.31 -13.29
N THR A 177 -2.95 24.73 -13.87
CA THR A 177 -3.51 24.24 -15.15
C THR A 177 -2.54 24.37 -16.35
N ASN A 178 -1.42 25.07 -16.17
CA ASN A 178 -0.35 25.19 -17.16
C ASN A 178 0.66 24.02 -17.10
N MET A 179 0.56 23.15 -16.09
CA MET A 179 1.50 22.03 -15.94
C MET A 179 0.94 20.77 -16.60
N VAL A 180 1.38 20.48 -17.82
CA VAL A 180 1.00 19.28 -18.54
C VAL A 180 1.75 18.07 -17.95
N ASN A 181 1.05 17.18 -17.25
CA ASN A 181 1.62 15.90 -16.83
C ASN A 181 1.66 14.92 -18.01
N ARG A 182 2.82 14.79 -18.64
CA ARG A 182 3.04 13.95 -19.83
C ARG A 182 2.90 12.47 -19.57
N LEU A 183 2.94 12.04 -18.29
CA LEU A 183 2.70 10.66 -17.87
C LEU A 183 1.21 10.32 -17.70
N GLU A 184 0.31 11.29 -17.88
CA GLU A 184 -1.13 11.05 -17.91
C GLU A 184 -1.57 10.46 -19.24
N MET A 185 -1.11 9.25 -19.47
CA MET A 185 -1.51 8.44 -20.61
C MET A 185 -2.63 7.49 -20.20
N SER A 186 -3.56 7.25 -21.11
CA SER A 186 -4.58 6.22 -20.93
C SER A 186 -4.77 5.44 -22.22
N ILE A 187 -5.06 4.15 -22.09
CA ILE A 187 -5.48 3.31 -23.20
C ILE A 187 -6.98 3.43 -23.49
N SER A 188 -7.73 4.04 -22.56
CA SER A 188 -9.19 4.16 -22.65
C SER A 188 -9.67 5.42 -21.95
N GLU A 189 -10.81 5.94 -22.34
CA GLU A 189 -11.51 7.01 -21.64
C GLU A 189 -12.12 6.46 -20.33
N ASN A 190 -12.08 7.23 -19.26
CA ASN A 190 -12.65 6.90 -17.93
C ASN A 190 -12.26 5.54 -17.36
N GLY A 191 -11.18 4.90 -17.87
CA GLY A 191 -10.73 3.57 -17.40
C GLY A 191 -11.58 2.39 -17.88
N GLU A 192 -12.55 2.61 -18.76
CA GLU A 192 -13.39 1.57 -19.34
C GLU A 192 -12.68 0.86 -20.49
N ASN A 193 -12.16 -0.33 -20.24
CA ASN A 193 -11.54 -1.15 -21.28
C ASN A 193 -12.58 -2.01 -21.99
N PRO A 194 -12.40 -2.32 -23.29
CA PRO A 194 -13.19 -3.33 -23.97
C PRO A 194 -13.16 -4.66 -23.21
N THR A 195 -14.29 -5.35 -23.17
CA THR A 195 -14.37 -6.69 -22.57
C THR A 195 -13.36 -7.61 -23.28
N ASN A 196 -12.48 -8.26 -22.49
CA ASN A 196 -11.38 -9.11 -22.99
C ASN A 196 -10.36 -8.36 -23.87
N GLY A 197 -10.32 -7.03 -23.84
CA GLY A 197 -9.41 -6.23 -24.68
C GLY A 197 -7.93 -6.55 -24.50
N ILE A 198 -7.47 -6.73 -23.26
CA ILE A 198 -6.10 -7.22 -22.98
C ILE A 198 -6.19 -8.68 -22.55
N GLY A 199 -5.35 -9.51 -23.17
CA GLY A 199 -5.21 -10.92 -22.86
C GLY A 199 -4.57 -11.21 -21.50
N SER A 200 -4.36 -12.46 -21.20
CA SER A 200 -3.67 -12.91 -19.98
C SER A 200 -2.86 -14.17 -20.29
N TRP A 201 -1.56 -14.06 -20.20
CA TRP A 201 -0.64 -15.19 -20.39
C TRP A 201 -0.94 -16.33 -19.41
N GLN A 202 -1.32 -16.02 -18.17
CA GLN A 202 -1.70 -17.02 -17.15
C GLN A 202 -2.95 -17.82 -17.54
N ARG A 203 -3.86 -17.22 -18.28
CA ARG A 203 -5.09 -17.87 -18.79
C ARG A 203 -4.94 -18.37 -20.21
N ALA A 204 -3.76 -18.22 -20.80
CA ALA A 204 -3.47 -18.52 -22.20
C ALA A 204 -4.44 -17.79 -23.17
N THR A 205 -4.78 -16.52 -22.88
CA THR A 205 -5.69 -15.72 -23.72
C THR A 205 -4.93 -14.59 -24.40
N MET A 206 -5.08 -14.50 -25.73
CA MET A 206 -4.56 -13.39 -26.55
C MET A 206 -5.37 -12.13 -26.34
N SER A 207 -4.77 -10.98 -26.61
CA SER A 207 -5.48 -9.69 -26.62
C SER A 207 -6.36 -9.55 -27.87
N ASP A 208 -7.56 -9.00 -27.69
CA ASP A 208 -8.51 -8.76 -28.79
C ASP A 208 -8.34 -7.34 -29.35
N LEU A 209 -7.44 -7.18 -30.31
CA LEU A 209 -7.24 -5.89 -30.99
C LEU A 209 -8.47 -5.46 -31.81
N ALA A 210 -9.34 -6.38 -32.24
CA ALA A 210 -10.57 -6.01 -32.93
C ALA A 210 -11.56 -5.35 -31.95
N ALA A 211 -11.60 -5.78 -30.69
CA ALA A 211 -12.35 -5.09 -29.65
C ALA A 211 -11.83 -3.68 -29.39
N TRP A 212 -10.52 -3.50 -29.36
CA TRP A 212 -9.89 -2.18 -29.25
C TRP A 212 -10.17 -1.29 -30.45
N GLN A 213 -10.13 -1.84 -31.69
CA GLN A 213 -10.47 -1.13 -32.91
C GLN A 213 -11.92 -0.60 -32.85
N ARG A 214 -12.87 -1.45 -32.46
CA ARG A 214 -14.27 -1.03 -32.29
C ARG A 214 -14.39 0.07 -31.24
N TYR A 215 -13.76 -0.11 -30.08
CA TYR A 215 -13.76 0.86 -29.00
C TYR A 215 -13.27 2.25 -29.46
N TYR A 216 -12.10 2.35 -30.11
CA TYR A 216 -11.56 3.65 -30.57
C TYR A 216 -12.44 4.30 -31.65
N ARG A 217 -13.06 3.50 -32.50
CA ARG A 217 -13.99 4.01 -33.52
C ARG A 217 -15.30 4.51 -32.95
N GLU A 218 -15.85 3.82 -31.98
CA GLU A 218 -17.06 4.26 -31.24
C GLU A 218 -16.75 5.52 -30.45
N LEU A 219 -15.61 5.58 -29.77
CA LEU A 219 -15.18 6.75 -29.03
C LEU A 219 -14.97 7.98 -29.94
N ALA A 220 -14.43 7.81 -31.13
CA ALA A 220 -14.23 8.88 -32.10
C ALA A 220 -15.53 9.52 -32.61
N ALA A 221 -16.68 8.87 -32.40
CA ALA A 221 -17.98 9.47 -32.71
C ALA A 221 -18.40 10.54 -31.68
N THR A 222 -17.83 10.53 -30.48
CA THR A 222 -18.17 11.42 -29.36
C THR A 222 -17.04 12.33 -28.93
N THR A 223 -15.78 11.90 -29.14
CA THR A 223 -14.59 12.65 -28.74
C THR A 223 -13.52 12.62 -29.82
N ASN A 224 -12.59 13.58 -29.79
CA ASN A 224 -11.40 13.60 -30.66
C ASN A 224 -10.14 13.14 -29.89
N GLU A 225 -10.30 12.39 -28.82
CA GLU A 225 -9.18 12.01 -27.96
C GLU A 225 -8.17 11.11 -28.66
N PHE A 226 -8.65 10.12 -29.41
CA PHE A 226 -7.79 9.15 -30.10
C PHE A 226 -7.95 9.30 -31.63
N PRO A 227 -6.85 9.47 -32.37
CA PRO A 227 -6.93 9.54 -33.81
C PRO A 227 -7.39 8.22 -34.42
N VAL A 228 -8.29 8.31 -35.42
CA VAL A 228 -8.81 7.13 -36.16
C VAL A 228 -8.70 7.39 -37.66
N ALA A 229 -8.45 6.33 -38.43
CA ALA A 229 -8.44 6.42 -39.89
C ALA A 229 -9.87 6.62 -40.45
N PRO A 230 -10.05 7.36 -41.54
CA PRO A 230 -11.39 7.54 -42.16
C PRO A 230 -12.05 6.21 -42.54
N GLN A 231 -11.26 5.24 -42.98
CA GLN A 231 -11.73 3.88 -43.26
C GLN A 231 -11.04 2.89 -42.33
N PRO A 232 -11.72 1.81 -41.88
CA PRO A 232 -11.12 0.77 -41.06
C PRO A 232 -9.92 0.13 -41.75
N GLN A 233 -8.81 0.04 -41.03
CA GLN A 233 -7.61 -0.72 -41.43
C GLN A 233 -7.60 -2.09 -40.72
N SER A 234 -6.44 -2.74 -40.68
CA SER A 234 -6.29 -3.90 -39.76
C SER A 234 -6.43 -3.43 -38.30
N PRO A 235 -6.97 -4.28 -37.41
CA PRO A 235 -7.11 -3.91 -35.99
C PRO A 235 -5.82 -3.38 -35.37
N ALA A 236 -4.70 -4.02 -35.66
CA ALA A 236 -3.38 -3.59 -35.18
C ALA A 236 -3.01 -2.19 -35.63
N ARG A 237 -3.24 -1.86 -36.90
CA ARG A 237 -2.93 -0.51 -37.44
C ARG A 237 -3.83 0.58 -36.84
N ASP A 238 -5.11 0.30 -36.68
CA ASP A 238 -6.03 1.27 -36.08
C ASP A 238 -5.69 1.52 -34.59
N VAL A 239 -5.29 0.47 -33.84
CA VAL A 239 -4.82 0.61 -32.45
C VAL A 239 -3.52 1.41 -32.40
N LEU A 240 -2.55 1.13 -33.28
CA LEU A 240 -1.30 1.90 -33.35
C LEU A 240 -1.55 3.37 -33.71
N LEU A 241 -2.50 3.63 -34.63
CA LEU A 241 -2.90 5.00 -34.97
C LEU A 241 -3.50 5.70 -33.75
N ALA A 242 -4.43 5.07 -33.04
CA ALA A 242 -5.03 5.65 -31.83
C ALA A 242 -3.97 5.99 -30.78
N LEU A 243 -3.01 5.11 -30.54
CA LEU A 243 -1.93 5.32 -29.57
C LEU A 243 -0.83 6.26 -30.06
N SER A 244 -0.83 6.65 -31.34
CA SER A 244 0.19 7.58 -31.90
C SER A 244 0.15 8.98 -31.27
N ARG A 245 -0.95 9.35 -30.60
CA ARG A 245 -1.04 10.57 -29.80
C ARG A 245 0.07 10.69 -28.73
N TYR A 246 0.60 9.55 -28.29
CA TYR A 246 1.66 9.48 -27.28
C TYR A 246 3.07 9.31 -27.87
N ALA A 247 3.21 9.34 -29.20
CA ALA A 247 4.47 9.03 -29.88
C ALA A 247 5.64 9.92 -29.42
N SER A 248 5.42 11.24 -29.30
CA SER A 248 6.46 12.18 -28.85
C SER A 248 6.94 11.89 -27.43
N THR A 249 6.00 11.60 -26.50
CA THR A 249 6.34 11.30 -25.12
C THR A 249 7.06 9.96 -24.99
N ILE A 250 6.66 8.96 -25.79
CA ILE A 250 7.35 7.65 -25.82
C ILE A 250 8.77 7.81 -26.35
N GLU A 251 8.99 8.64 -27.36
CA GLU A 251 10.33 8.88 -27.90
C GLU A 251 11.23 9.59 -26.88
N GLU A 252 10.73 10.60 -26.18
CA GLU A 252 11.47 11.24 -25.08
C GLU A 252 11.82 10.24 -23.95
N LEU A 253 10.91 9.32 -23.64
CA LEU A 253 11.18 8.25 -22.67
C LEU A 253 12.26 7.29 -23.17
N ARG A 254 12.31 7.00 -24.49
CA ARG A 254 13.37 6.17 -25.10
C ARG A 254 14.73 6.85 -25.06
N GLU A 255 14.77 8.15 -25.39
CA GLU A 255 16.00 8.93 -25.28
C GLU A 255 16.49 8.97 -23.82
N ALA A 256 15.57 9.22 -22.88
CA ALA A 256 15.89 9.20 -21.45
C ALA A 256 16.35 7.83 -20.96
N ALA A 257 15.85 6.74 -21.52
CA ALA A 257 16.21 5.36 -21.14
C ALA A 257 17.70 5.04 -21.37
N GLY A 258 18.40 5.83 -22.19
CA GLY A 258 19.86 5.74 -22.36
C GLY A 258 20.66 6.20 -21.13
N ARG A 259 20.07 6.91 -20.17
CA ARG A 259 20.74 7.30 -18.92
C ARG A 259 20.89 6.07 -18.01
N PRO A 260 22.08 5.83 -17.44
CA PRO A 260 22.36 4.58 -16.73
C PRO A 260 21.55 4.43 -15.44
N ASP A 261 21.40 5.49 -14.69
CA ASP A 261 20.81 5.49 -13.36
C ASP A 261 19.38 6.02 -13.34
N ALA A 262 18.68 5.82 -12.22
CA ALA A 262 17.36 6.39 -11.99
C ALA A 262 17.13 6.62 -10.48
N ARG A 263 16.78 7.86 -10.14
CA ARG A 263 16.37 8.25 -8.79
C ARG A 263 15.40 9.42 -8.86
N PHE A 264 14.15 9.18 -8.50
CA PHE A 264 13.16 10.24 -8.37
C PHE A 264 13.49 11.16 -7.18
N PRO A 265 13.18 12.48 -7.27
CA PRO A 265 13.48 13.45 -6.21
C PRO A 265 12.46 13.37 -5.06
N ILE A 266 12.33 12.19 -4.46
CA ILE A 266 11.43 11.95 -3.33
C ILE A 266 11.92 12.72 -2.11
N ALA A 267 11.03 13.47 -1.45
CA ALA A 267 11.34 14.23 -0.24
C ALA A 267 11.28 13.30 0.99
N TYR A 268 12.36 12.54 1.21
CA TYR A 268 12.47 11.57 2.31
C TYR A 268 12.49 12.20 3.70
N ASP A 269 12.70 13.51 3.80
CA ASP A 269 12.68 14.31 5.02
C ASP A 269 11.28 14.84 5.38
N THR A 270 10.26 14.45 4.61
CA THR A 270 8.87 14.82 4.90
C THR A 270 8.42 14.20 6.23
N GLU A 271 7.85 15.01 7.11
CA GLU A 271 7.24 14.57 8.37
C GLU A 271 5.73 14.84 8.39
N PRO A 272 4.88 13.86 8.71
CA PRO A 272 5.21 12.44 8.96
C PRO A 272 5.63 11.71 7.68
N PRO A 273 6.40 10.61 7.77
CA PRO A 273 6.76 9.80 6.61
C PRO A 273 5.57 9.31 5.78
N ALA A 274 4.44 9.02 6.41
CA ALA A 274 3.18 8.69 5.72
C ALA A 274 2.68 9.80 4.76
N ALA A 275 3.16 11.03 4.89
CA ALA A 275 2.84 12.14 3.99
C ALA A 275 3.78 12.26 2.77
N ILE A 276 4.76 11.35 2.62
CA ILE A 276 5.62 11.27 1.43
C ILE A 276 4.77 10.93 0.22
N LEU A 277 4.79 11.78 -0.80
CA LEU A 277 4.05 11.56 -2.04
C LEU A 277 4.90 10.86 -3.10
N LEU A 278 4.30 9.91 -3.79
CA LEU A 278 4.89 9.11 -4.86
C LEU A 278 4.06 9.21 -6.16
N PRO A 279 3.83 10.42 -6.71
CA PRO A 279 2.92 10.65 -7.83
C PRO A 279 3.40 9.98 -9.13
N HIS A 280 4.71 9.76 -9.30
CA HIS A 280 5.31 9.09 -10.46
C HIS A 280 4.83 7.65 -10.63
N LEU A 281 4.53 6.93 -9.55
CA LEU A 281 4.15 5.51 -9.61
C LEU A 281 2.89 5.29 -10.45
N SER A 282 1.87 6.13 -10.27
CA SER A 282 0.64 6.04 -11.06
C SER A 282 0.90 6.38 -12.54
N GLY A 283 1.74 7.39 -12.81
CA GLY A 283 2.16 7.79 -14.15
C GLY A 283 2.92 6.67 -14.87
N LEU A 284 3.96 6.10 -14.24
CA LEU A 284 4.74 4.99 -14.79
C LEU A 284 3.84 3.80 -15.16
N ARG A 285 2.88 3.46 -14.28
CA ARG A 285 1.93 2.37 -14.54
C ARG A 285 1.00 2.67 -15.72
N ARG A 286 0.57 3.93 -15.90
CA ARG A 286 -0.23 4.33 -17.07
C ARG A 286 0.55 4.21 -18.36
N VAL A 287 1.77 4.76 -18.39
CA VAL A 287 2.69 4.59 -19.53
C VAL A 287 2.91 3.12 -19.86
N ALA A 288 3.16 2.28 -18.85
CA ALA A 288 3.37 0.85 -19.02
C ALA A 288 2.18 0.14 -19.70
N LYS A 289 0.94 0.50 -19.38
CA LYS A 289 -0.25 -0.04 -20.06
C LYS A 289 -0.32 0.36 -21.53
N VAL A 290 0.05 1.60 -21.86
CA VAL A 290 0.09 2.08 -23.26
C VAL A 290 1.14 1.31 -24.04
N LEU A 291 2.35 1.15 -23.48
CA LEU A 291 3.43 0.38 -24.12
C LEU A 291 3.06 -1.09 -24.30
N GLN A 292 2.39 -1.71 -23.31
CA GLN A 292 1.90 -3.08 -23.40
C GLN A 292 0.97 -3.27 -24.61
N LEU A 293 -0.09 -2.45 -24.73
CA LEU A 293 -1.05 -2.56 -25.81
C LEU A 293 -0.40 -2.25 -27.17
N ARG A 294 0.53 -1.28 -27.20
CA ARG A 294 1.27 -0.90 -28.39
C ARG A 294 2.20 -2.02 -28.85
N ALA A 295 2.98 -2.63 -27.96
CA ALA A 295 3.86 -3.77 -28.29
C ALA A 295 3.06 -4.96 -28.87
N ILE A 296 1.89 -5.27 -28.29
CA ILE A 296 1.00 -6.32 -28.82
C ILE A 296 0.52 -5.97 -30.23
N ALA A 297 0.12 -4.71 -30.46
CA ALA A 297 -0.33 -4.27 -31.77
C ALA A 297 0.82 -4.27 -32.81
N GLU A 298 2.04 -3.89 -32.43
CA GLU A 298 3.23 -3.96 -33.27
C GLU A 298 3.56 -5.40 -33.66
N LEU A 299 3.52 -6.35 -32.74
CA LEU A 299 3.69 -7.78 -33.02
C LEU A 299 2.66 -8.29 -34.04
N GLN A 300 1.38 -7.96 -33.85
CA GLN A 300 0.33 -8.38 -34.80
C GLN A 300 0.46 -7.69 -36.16
N ASN A 301 1.06 -6.48 -36.19
CA ASN A 301 1.36 -5.77 -37.44
C ASN A 301 2.67 -6.22 -38.12
N GLY A 302 3.39 -7.19 -37.53
CA GLY A 302 4.66 -7.72 -38.07
C GLY A 302 5.87 -6.82 -37.84
N GLN A 303 5.84 -5.96 -36.83
CA GLN A 303 6.90 -5.01 -36.44
C GLN A 303 7.52 -5.45 -35.09
N SER A 304 8.12 -6.64 -35.05
CA SER A 304 8.69 -7.21 -33.83
C SER A 304 9.83 -6.39 -33.24
N ASP A 305 10.62 -5.73 -34.08
CA ASP A 305 11.68 -4.79 -33.69
C ASP A 305 11.16 -3.64 -32.81
N LYS A 306 10.02 -3.06 -33.18
CA LYS A 306 9.37 -1.98 -32.42
C LYS A 306 8.74 -2.52 -31.13
N ALA A 307 8.10 -3.69 -31.21
CA ALA A 307 7.56 -4.36 -30.04
C ALA A 307 8.64 -4.68 -29.00
N LEU A 308 9.82 -5.13 -29.45
CA LEU A 308 10.99 -5.33 -28.60
C LEU A 308 11.43 -4.03 -27.92
N ALA A 309 11.49 -2.94 -28.68
CA ALA A 309 11.84 -1.63 -28.13
C ALA A 309 10.84 -1.16 -27.04
N ASP A 310 9.55 -1.43 -27.22
CA ASP A 310 8.53 -1.11 -26.22
C ASP A 310 8.62 -2.02 -24.98
N VAL A 311 8.88 -3.31 -25.15
CA VAL A 311 9.12 -4.24 -24.03
C VAL A 311 10.36 -3.82 -23.23
N LYS A 312 11.45 -3.42 -23.90
CA LYS A 312 12.66 -2.92 -23.22
C LYS A 312 12.37 -1.64 -22.45
N LEU A 313 11.59 -0.72 -23.01
CA LEU A 313 11.18 0.51 -22.32
C LEU A 313 10.29 0.18 -21.10
N LEU A 314 9.36 -0.80 -21.20
CA LEU A 314 8.59 -1.29 -20.06
C LEU A 314 9.49 -1.76 -18.93
N LEU A 315 10.49 -2.60 -19.24
CA LEU A 315 11.43 -3.08 -18.22
C LEU A 315 12.25 -1.94 -17.62
N ARG A 316 12.67 -0.94 -18.43
CA ARG A 316 13.38 0.25 -17.97
C ARG A 316 12.53 1.12 -17.03
N LEU A 317 11.23 1.28 -17.31
CA LEU A 317 10.30 1.96 -16.39
C LEU A 317 10.23 1.25 -15.04
N GLY A 318 10.11 -0.08 -15.04
CA GLY A 318 10.18 -0.86 -13.83
C GLY A 318 11.52 -0.71 -13.09
N GLU A 319 12.64 -0.71 -13.81
CA GLU A 319 13.98 -0.53 -13.26
C GLU A 319 14.15 0.82 -12.58
N SER A 320 13.52 1.88 -13.09
CA SER A 320 13.67 3.25 -12.59
C SER A 320 13.23 3.45 -11.13
N ILE A 321 12.43 2.55 -10.58
CA ILE A 321 11.94 2.58 -9.20
C ILE A 321 12.49 1.44 -8.32
N ARG A 322 13.48 0.69 -8.82
CA ARG A 322 14.06 -0.47 -8.14
C ARG A 322 14.65 -0.14 -6.77
N THR A 323 15.32 1.00 -6.68
CA THR A 323 16.04 1.41 -5.47
C THR A 323 15.17 2.17 -4.46
N GLU A 324 13.89 2.41 -4.78
CA GLU A 324 12.99 3.11 -3.88
C GLU A 324 12.64 2.25 -2.66
N PRO A 325 12.85 2.77 -1.45
CA PRO A 325 12.66 2.01 -0.22
C PRO A 325 11.19 2.03 0.25
N PHE A 326 10.26 1.73 -0.66
CA PHE A 326 8.83 1.68 -0.36
C PHE A 326 8.22 0.40 -0.93
N LEU A 327 7.42 -0.27 -0.11
CA LEU A 327 6.72 -1.48 -0.55
C LEU A 327 5.80 -1.21 -1.74
N ILE A 328 5.15 -0.05 -1.77
CA ILE A 328 4.28 0.34 -2.89
C ILE A 328 5.07 0.50 -4.20
N SER A 329 6.28 1.07 -4.17
CA SER A 329 7.15 1.20 -5.35
C SER A 329 7.53 -0.18 -5.88
N HIS A 330 7.91 -1.11 -5.00
CA HIS A 330 8.21 -2.48 -5.37
C HIS A 330 6.99 -3.19 -5.99
N LEU A 331 5.80 -3.06 -5.41
CA LEU A 331 4.58 -3.66 -5.98
C LEU A 331 4.21 -3.07 -7.34
N VAL A 332 4.48 -1.79 -7.57
CA VAL A 332 4.32 -1.17 -8.90
C VAL A 332 5.36 -1.70 -9.88
N ARG A 333 6.62 -1.88 -9.45
CA ARG A 333 7.66 -2.54 -10.27
C ARG A 333 7.23 -3.96 -10.69
N VAL A 334 6.80 -4.78 -9.75
CA VAL A 334 6.26 -6.13 -10.04
C VAL A 334 5.12 -6.06 -11.05
N ALA A 335 4.21 -5.09 -10.91
CA ALA A 335 3.10 -4.91 -11.84
C ALA A 335 3.59 -4.53 -13.26
N ILE A 336 4.57 -3.62 -13.37
CA ILE A 336 5.14 -3.21 -14.67
C ILE A 336 5.86 -4.37 -15.35
N VAL A 337 6.65 -5.16 -14.61
CA VAL A 337 7.31 -6.36 -15.14
C VAL A 337 6.25 -7.35 -15.67
N ASN A 338 5.17 -7.59 -14.92
CA ASN A 338 4.09 -8.46 -15.39
C ASN A 338 3.37 -7.92 -16.63
N LEU A 339 3.28 -6.59 -16.80
CA LEU A 339 2.75 -5.99 -18.03
C LEU A 339 3.68 -6.27 -19.23
N ALA A 340 5.00 -6.32 -19.03
CA ALA A 340 5.98 -6.66 -20.07
C ALA A 340 5.92 -8.14 -20.49
N ILE A 341 5.54 -9.05 -19.58
CA ILE A 341 5.46 -10.49 -19.87
C ILE A 341 4.35 -10.80 -20.90
N GLN A 342 3.25 -10.08 -20.92
CA GLN A 342 2.13 -10.36 -21.84
C GLN A 342 2.53 -10.27 -23.33
N PRO A 343 3.12 -9.17 -23.85
CA PRO A 343 3.57 -9.11 -25.24
C PRO A 343 4.67 -10.15 -25.54
N VAL A 344 5.56 -10.45 -24.59
CA VAL A 344 6.55 -11.53 -24.76
C VAL A 344 5.84 -12.85 -25.00
N TRP A 345 4.85 -13.20 -24.16
CA TRP A 345 4.06 -14.42 -24.30
C TRP A 345 3.29 -14.46 -25.63
N GLU A 346 2.59 -13.38 -26.00
CA GLU A 346 1.82 -13.33 -27.26
C GLU A 346 2.71 -13.49 -28.48
N GLY A 347 3.89 -12.87 -28.46
CA GLY A 347 4.87 -13.02 -29.54
C GLY A 347 5.47 -14.42 -29.65
N LEU A 348 5.69 -15.11 -28.51
CA LEU A 348 6.13 -16.51 -28.47
C LEU A 348 5.04 -17.45 -29.02
N VAL A 349 3.80 -17.32 -28.56
CA VAL A 349 2.66 -18.13 -29.02
C VAL A 349 2.41 -17.96 -30.52
N ALA A 350 2.59 -16.73 -31.03
CA ALA A 350 2.39 -16.42 -32.44
C ALA A 350 3.67 -16.62 -33.31
N HIS A 351 4.78 -17.07 -32.71
CA HIS A 351 6.09 -17.24 -33.37
C HIS A 351 6.55 -15.98 -34.14
N ARG A 352 6.42 -14.80 -33.49
CA ARG A 352 6.72 -13.52 -34.12
C ARG A 352 8.11 -12.98 -33.80
N TRP A 353 8.79 -13.53 -32.82
CA TRP A 353 10.13 -13.12 -32.45
C TRP A 353 11.18 -13.82 -33.27
N SER A 354 12.18 -13.10 -33.75
CA SER A 354 13.39 -13.65 -34.33
C SER A 354 14.34 -14.17 -33.25
N GLU A 355 15.33 -15.00 -33.63
CA GLU A 355 16.34 -15.54 -32.71
C GLU A 355 17.11 -14.39 -31.98
N ALA A 356 17.50 -13.35 -32.70
CA ALA A 356 18.23 -12.22 -32.15
C ALA A 356 17.38 -11.45 -31.12
N GLU A 357 16.09 -11.21 -31.41
CA GLU A 357 15.17 -10.55 -30.50
C GLU A 357 14.90 -11.38 -29.23
N LEU A 358 14.79 -12.70 -29.38
CA LEU A 358 14.66 -13.64 -28.26
C LEU A 358 15.89 -13.62 -27.34
N ALA A 359 17.09 -13.60 -27.93
CA ALA A 359 18.34 -13.52 -27.17
C ALA A 359 18.42 -12.18 -26.39
N GLU A 360 17.98 -11.08 -27.00
CA GLU A 360 17.94 -9.78 -26.36
C GLU A 360 16.89 -9.72 -25.24
N LEU A 361 15.70 -10.28 -25.45
CA LEU A 361 14.64 -10.39 -24.42
C LEU A 361 15.12 -11.19 -23.20
N ASP A 362 15.80 -12.34 -23.41
CA ASP A 362 16.36 -13.09 -22.28
C ASP A 362 17.41 -12.28 -21.53
N SER A 363 18.28 -11.55 -22.25
CA SER A 363 19.29 -10.69 -21.64
C SER A 363 18.67 -9.58 -20.78
N GLU A 364 17.59 -8.95 -21.22
CA GLU A 364 16.90 -7.91 -20.46
C GLU A 364 16.14 -8.49 -19.26
N LEU A 365 15.45 -9.61 -19.43
CA LEU A 365 14.74 -10.28 -18.33
C LEU A 365 15.71 -10.86 -17.29
N ALA A 366 16.91 -11.27 -17.68
CA ALA A 366 17.94 -11.76 -16.76
C ALA A 366 18.45 -10.70 -15.75
N LYS A 367 18.22 -9.41 -16.03
CA LYS A 367 18.57 -8.30 -15.12
C LYS A 367 17.53 -8.09 -14.01
N VAL A 368 16.36 -8.69 -14.13
CA VAL A 368 15.27 -8.54 -13.17
C VAL A 368 15.52 -9.49 -11.99
N ASP A 369 15.55 -8.92 -10.78
CA ASP A 369 15.65 -9.67 -9.51
C ASP A 369 14.68 -9.05 -8.49
N LEU A 370 13.44 -9.51 -8.54
CA LEU A 370 12.37 -9.00 -7.68
C LEU A 370 12.49 -9.48 -6.24
N LEU A 371 13.26 -10.54 -5.98
CA LEU A 371 13.51 -10.98 -4.59
C LEU A 371 14.54 -10.08 -3.89
N ALA A 372 15.60 -9.67 -4.60
CA ALA A 372 16.53 -8.67 -4.06
C ALA A 372 15.85 -7.33 -3.83
N ASP A 373 15.03 -6.88 -4.80
CA ASP A 373 14.27 -5.63 -4.72
C ASP A 373 13.24 -5.66 -3.57
N TYR A 374 12.64 -6.81 -3.30
CA TYR A 374 11.76 -7.03 -2.14
C TYR A 374 12.47 -6.70 -0.83
N HIS A 375 13.73 -7.12 -0.66
CA HIS A 375 14.51 -6.81 0.54
C HIS A 375 14.76 -5.31 0.72
N VAL A 376 15.03 -4.58 -0.38
CA VAL A 376 15.18 -3.12 -0.35
C VAL A 376 13.89 -2.47 0.12
N ALA A 377 12.78 -2.86 -0.48
CA ALA A 377 11.46 -2.31 -0.19
C ALA A 377 11.01 -2.59 1.25
N MET A 378 11.14 -3.83 1.73
CA MET A 378 10.72 -4.23 3.08
C MET A 378 11.56 -3.57 4.17
N ARG A 379 12.88 -3.41 3.95
CA ARG A 379 13.72 -2.66 4.87
C ARG A 379 13.34 -1.18 4.90
N GLY A 380 13.04 -0.61 3.74
CA GLY A 380 12.58 0.76 3.64
C GLY A 380 11.22 0.97 4.29
N GLU A 381 10.27 0.07 4.08
CA GLU A 381 8.97 0.09 4.75
C GLU A 381 9.12 0.11 6.27
N LEU A 382 9.96 -0.78 6.81
CA LEU A 382 10.24 -0.81 8.25
C LEU A 382 10.87 0.50 8.74
N MET A 383 11.93 1.00 8.07
CA MET A 383 12.75 2.09 8.60
C MET A 383 12.14 3.48 8.35
N LEU A 384 11.48 3.69 7.21
CA LEU A 384 10.86 4.96 6.85
C LEU A 384 9.40 5.03 7.31
N CYS A 385 8.59 4.04 6.95
CA CYS A 385 7.16 4.11 7.22
C CYS A 385 6.85 3.68 8.65
N GLU A 386 7.12 2.42 9.02
CA GLU A 386 6.67 1.91 10.32
C GLU A 386 7.37 2.58 11.50
N ILE A 387 8.72 2.46 11.58
CA ILE A 387 9.49 3.10 12.67
C ILE A 387 9.43 4.62 12.56
N GLY A 388 9.55 5.16 11.35
CA GLY A 388 9.51 6.61 11.13
C GLY A 388 8.21 7.26 11.59
N ASP A 389 7.06 6.67 11.27
CA ASP A 389 5.75 7.17 11.70
C ASP A 389 5.52 6.99 13.21
N ILE A 390 5.99 5.87 13.81
CA ILE A 390 5.91 5.66 15.27
C ILE A 390 6.78 6.69 15.99
N GLU A 391 8.00 6.94 15.53
CA GLU A 391 8.91 7.97 16.07
C GLU A 391 8.33 9.39 15.92
N TYR A 392 7.68 9.69 14.79
CA TYR A 392 6.98 10.96 14.61
C TYR A 392 5.85 11.11 15.62
N LEU A 393 4.99 10.10 15.78
CA LEU A 393 3.90 10.11 16.76
C LEU A 393 4.40 10.23 18.20
N ARG A 394 5.52 9.59 18.53
CA ARG A 394 6.15 9.70 19.85
C ARG A 394 6.63 11.13 20.13
N ARG A 395 7.19 11.82 19.11
CA ARG A 395 7.63 13.21 19.22
C ARG A 395 6.47 14.21 19.16
N HIS A 396 5.41 13.90 18.42
CA HIS A 396 4.27 14.75 18.14
C HIS A 396 2.93 14.06 18.42
N PRO A 397 2.67 13.60 19.65
CA PRO A 397 1.47 12.82 19.96
C PRO A 397 0.16 13.62 19.73
N GLU A 398 0.20 14.94 19.77
CA GLU A 398 -0.96 15.80 19.47
C GLU A 398 -1.38 15.76 18.00
N ARG A 399 -0.53 15.28 17.09
CA ARG A 399 -0.83 15.13 15.65
C ARG A 399 -1.50 13.81 15.31
N ALA A 400 -1.51 12.85 16.23
CA ALA A 400 -2.10 11.53 15.98
C ALA A 400 -3.58 11.59 15.50
N PRO A 401 -4.47 12.41 16.08
CA PRO A 401 -5.83 12.53 15.56
C PRO A 401 -5.91 13.01 14.12
N ASP A 402 -4.96 13.86 13.70
CA ASP A 402 -4.94 14.38 12.33
C ASP A 402 -4.46 13.29 11.31
N LEU A 403 -3.67 12.31 11.76
CA LEU A 403 -3.17 11.20 10.93
C LEU A 403 -4.16 10.04 10.79
N PHE A 404 -4.90 9.72 11.86
CA PHE A 404 -5.75 8.53 11.90
C PHE A 404 -7.23 8.82 11.63
N GLU A 405 -7.62 10.09 11.58
CA GLU A 405 -9.02 10.49 11.42
C GLU A 405 -9.27 11.24 10.13
N ALA A 406 -9.68 10.50 9.13
CA ALA A 406 -10.35 11.09 7.98
C ALA A 406 -11.75 11.61 8.40
N GLY A 407 -11.81 12.85 8.87
CA GLY A 407 -13.03 13.67 8.71
C GLY A 407 -14.22 13.49 9.66
N GLY A 408 -14.16 12.66 10.72
CA GLY A 408 -15.36 12.32 11.51
C GLY A 408 -15.49 12.92 12.91
N LEU A 409 -14.44 13.50 13.52
CA LEU A 409 -14.51 14.01 14.89
C LEU A 409 -15.01 15.46 14.99
N THR A 410 -15.89 15.68 15.98
CA THR A 410 -16.23 17.05 16.43
C THR A 410 -15.00 17.72 17.04
N SER A 411 -14.98 19.06 17.07
CA SER A 411 -13.88 19.83 17.67
C SER A 411 -13.58 19.42 19.11
N SER A 412 -14.62 19.12 19.92
CA SER A 412 -14.47 18.68 21.32
C SER A 412 -13.83 17.29 21.41
N SER A 413 -14.24 16.35 20.56
CA SER A 413 -13.67 15.00 20.50
C SER A 413 -12.20 15.03 20.09
N ARG A 414 -11.83 15.94 19.18
CA ARG A 414 -10.46 16.12 18.72
C ARG A 414 -9.54 16.66 19.83
N ILE A 415 -10.03 17.62 20.65
CA ILE A 415 -9.27 18.12 21.80
C ILE A 415 -9.03 17.00 22.81
N LEU A 416 -10.06 16.21 23.13
CA LEU A 416 -9.94 15.09 24.05
C LEU A 416 -8.95 14.03 23.52
N ALA A 417 -9.02 13.69 22.24
CA ALA A 417 -8.10 12.77 21.60
C ALA A 417 -6.64 13.26 21.71
N ARG A 418 -6.36 14.55 21.43
CA ARG A 418 -5.03 15.14 21.60
C ARG A 418 -4.48 15.03 23.02
N VAL A 419 -5.34 15.24 24.03
CA VAL A 419 -4.96 15.11 25.44
C VAL A 419 -4.65 13.65 25.78
N LEU A 420 -5.49 12.71 25.32
CA LEU A 420 -5.28 11.27 25.55
C LEU A 420 -3.99 10.78 24.91
N TRP A 421 -3.68 11.18 23.67
CA TRP A 421 -2.45 10.82 23.01
C TRP A 421 -1.21 11.34 23.72
N ARG A 422 -1.26 12.56 24.28
CA ARG A 422 -0.17 13.10 25.10
C ARG A 422 0.03 12.38 26.42
N ALA A 423 -1.00 11.71 26.92
CA ALA A 423 -0.93 10.91 28.13
C ALA A 423 -0.38 9.49 27.89
N ILE A 424 -0.03 9.12 26.67
CA ILE A 424 0.55 7.80 26.35
C ILE A 424 2.02 7.78 26.82
N PRO A 425 2.44 6.77 27.63
CA PRO A 425 3.86 6.59 27.95
C PRO A 425 4.72 6.37 26.73
N ASN A 426 5.88 6.99 26.63
CA ASN A 426 6.83 6.79 25.53
C ASN A 426 7.25 5.32 25.37
N GLY A 427 7.26 4.55 26.44
CA GLY A 427 7.55 3.12 26.43
C GLY A 427 6.63 2.32 25.53
N TRP A 428 5.36 2.74 25.40
CA TRP A 428 4.41 2.05 24.53
C TRP A 428 4.74 2.23 23.04
N PHE A 429 5.27 3.38 22.63
CA PHE A 429 5.75 3.59 21.26
C PHE A 429 6.94 2.66 20.97
N TYR A 430 7.93 2.57 21.86
CA TYR A 430 9.05 1.65 21.71
C TYR A 430 8.62 0.17 21.63
N GLN A 431 7.59 -0.24 22.37
CA GLN A 431 7.04 -1.59 22.28
C GLN A 431 6.34 -1.82 20.92
N ASN A 432 5.69 -0.80 20.36
CA ASN A 432 5.10 -0.87 19.03
C ASN A 432 6.19 -0.92 17.94
N GLU A 433 7.29 -0.15 18.06
CA GLU A 433 8.47 -0.27 17.16
C GLU A 433 9.03 -1.69 17.18
N LEU A 434 9.21 -2.26 18.36
CA LEU A 434 9.65 -3.64 18.54
C LEU A 434 8.66 -4.64 17.92
N GLY A 435 7.37 -4.38 18.10
CA GLY A 435 6.28 -5.20 17.54
C GLY A 435 6.23 -5.20 16.01
N CYS A 436 6.63 -4.10 15.35
CA CYS A 436 6.80 -4.04 13.90
C CYS A 436 8.13 -4.65 13.46
N ALA A 437 9.24 -4.25 14.11
CA ALA A 437 10.57 -4.63 13.67
C ALA A 437 10.84 -6.15 13.82
N ARG A 438 10.35 -6.77 14.87
CA ARG A 438 10.60 -8.19 15.13
C ARG A 438 10.02 -9.09 14.03
N PRO A 439 8.72 -9.05 13.68
CA PRO A 439 8.19 -9.87 12.60
C PRO A 439 8.85 -9.56 11.25
N MET A 440 9.17 -8.29 10.99
CA MET A 440 9.82 -7.88 9.75
C MET A 440 11.20 -8.52 9.59
N LEU A 441 12.05 -8.42 10.61
CA LEU A 441 13.44 -8.87 10.55
C LEU A 441 13.59 -10.38 10.80
N GLU A 442 12.73 -10.98 11.65
CA GLU A 442 12.84 -12.39 12.01
C GLU A 442 12.06 -13.31 11.05
N TYR A 443 11.03 -12.80 10.38
CA TYR A 443 10.16 -13.60 9.52
C TYR A 443 10.09 -13.08 8.10
N TYR A 444 9.54 -11.87 7.84
CA TYR A 444 9.21 -11.42 6.50
C TYR A 444 10.43 -11.24 5.59
N LEU A 445 11.54 -10.68 6.07
CA LEU A 445 12.75 -10.56 5.27
C LEU A 445 13.40 -11.92 4.97
N PRO A 446 13.59 -12.85 5.94
CA PRO A 446 14.20 -14.15 5.66
C PRO A 446 13.39 -15.09 4.78
N MET A 447 12.07 -14.84 4.60
CA MET A 447 11.22 -15.69 3.74
C MET A 447 11.63 -15.68 2.28
N ALA A 448 12.13 -14.55 1.79
CA ALA A 448 12.70 -14.43 0.47
C ALA A 448 14.23 -14.62 0.57
N ASP A 449 14.69 -15.86 0.48
CA ASP A 449 16.12 -16.18 0.46
C ASP A 449 16.71 -15.81 -0.90
N THR A 450 17.34 -14.65 -0.97
CA THR A 450 17.98 -14.15 -2.21
C THR A 450 19.19 -14.94 -2.64
N LYS A 451 19.88 -15.65 -1.72
CA LYS A 451 21.04 -16.47 -2.03
C LYS A 451 20.64 -17.80 -2.67
N GLN A 452 19.64 -18.46 -2.09
CA GLN A 452 19.07 -19.68 -2.61
C GLN A 452 18.02 -19.42 -3.68
N ARG A 453 17.55 -18.17 -3.84
CA ARG A 453 16.41 -17.79 -4.70
C ARG A 453 15.16 -18.65 -4.40
N VAL A 454 14.79 -18.75 -3.13
CA VAL A 454 13.63 -19.53 -2.68
C VAL A 454 12.75 -18.69 -1.77
N VAL A 455 11.45 -18.78 -1.96
CA VAL A 455 10.41 -18.24 -1.09
C VAL A 455 9.59 -19.39 -0.51
N ARG A 456 9.43 -19.42 0.82
CA ARG A 456 8.72 -20.50 1.52
C ARG A 456 7.31 -20.07 1.94
N PRO A 457 6.24 -20.45 1.22
CA PRO A 457 4.86 -20.08 1.56
C PRO A 457 4.43 -20.49 2.98
N GLY A 458 4.88 -21.66 3.45
CA GLY A 458 4.60 -22.13 4.82
C GLY A 458 5.17 -21.20 5.90
N ASP A 459 6.32 -20.55 5.65
CA ASP A 459 6.91 -19.58 6.57
C ASP A 459 6.06 -18.30 6.61
N VAL A 460 5.58 -17.85 5.43
CA VAL A 460 4.66 -16.70 5.32
C VAL A 460 3.37 -16.94 6.10
N ALA A 461 2.81 -18.14 5.99
CA ALA A 461 1.60 -18.49 6.74
C ALA A 461 1.85 -18.45 8.26
N ARG A 462 3.00 -18.97 8.72
CA ARG A 462 3.39 -18.94 10.15
C ARG A 462 3.60 -17.51 10.65
N ALA A 463 4.27 -16.66 9.87
CA ALA A 463 4.48 -15.25 10.23
C ALA A 463 3.16 -14.49 10.32
N ASN A 464 2.28 -14.65 9.33
CA ASN A 464 0.96 -14.04 9.36
C ASN A 464 0.17 -14.50 10.60
N ALA A 465 0.21 -15.79 10.92
CA ALA A 465 -0.45 -16.33 12.12
C ALA A 465 0.16 -15.73 13.40
N ALA A 466 1.49 -15.59 13.49
CA ALA A 466 2.15 -14.97 14.63
C ALA A 466 1.77 -13.49 14.80
N VAL A 467 1.74 -12.71 13.72
CA VAL A 467 1.30 -11.30 13.74
C VAL A 467 -0.17 -11.19 14.14
N VAL A 468 -1.05 -12.04 13.59
CA VAL A 468 -2.47 -12.08 13.95
C VAL A 468 -2.64 -12.42 15.42
N SER A 469 -1.99 -13.49 15.91
CA SER A 469 -2.07 -13.89 17.32
C SER A 469 -1.54 -12.80 18.27
N ALA A 470 -0.40 -12.18 17.96
CA ALA A 470 0.14 -11.06 18.72
C ALA A 470 -0.78 -9.83 18.73
N SER A 471 -1.69 -9.74 17.76
CA SER A 471 -2.64 -8.65 17.59
C SER A 471 -4.09 -9.00 17.93
N GLU A 472 -4.42 -10.23 18.30
CA GLU A 472 -5.79 -10.65 18.65
C GLU A 472 -6.39 -9.81 19.78
N HIS A 473 -5.59 -9.50 20.80
CA HIS A 473 -6.01 -8.65 21.90
C HIS A 473 -5.44 -7.24 21.71
N SER A 474 -6.32 -6.26 21.56
CA SER A 474 -5.90 -4.87 21.52
C SER A 474 -5.24 -4.48 22.84
N SER A 475 -4.01 -4.02 22.76
CA SER A 475 -3.23 -3.56 23.91
C SER A 475 -2.48 -2.27 23.55
N PRO A 476 -2.05 -1.50 24.56
CA PRO A 476 -1.21 -0.33 24.32
C PRO A 476 0.12 -0.64 23.61
N TYR A 477 0.55 -1.91 23.68
CA TYR A 477 1.84 -2.35 23.16
C TYR A 477 1.81 -2.80 21.70
N ASN A 478 0.61 -2.93 21.08
CA ASN A 478 0.45 -3.47 19.72
C ASN A 478 -0.57 -2.72 18.84
N PHE A 479 -1.08 -1.57 19.28
CA PHE A 479 -2.14 -0.88 18.54
C PHE A 479 -1.66 -0.32 17.19
N LEU A 480 -0.40 0.13 17.08
CA LEU A 480 0.21 0.56 15.83
C LEU A 480 0.65 -0.63 14.97
N VAL A 481 1.12 -1.72 15.58
CA VAL A 481 1.41 -2.98 14.88
C VAL A 481 0.18 -3.46 14.08
N ARG A 482 -1.00 -3.40 14.70
CA ARG A 482 -2.27 -3.77 14.04
C ARG A 482 -2.63 -2.88 12.85
N LEU A 483 -2.15 -1.66 12.85
CA LEU A 483 -2.38 -0.70 11.76
C LEU A 483 -1.41 -0.90 10.60
N PHE A 484 -0.12 -1.08 10.89
CA PHE A 484 0.94 -1.08 9.88
C PHE A 484 1.24 -2.45 9.28
N MET A 485 1.14 -3.55 10.05
CA MET A 485 1.57 -4.88 9.61
C MET A 485 0.61 -5.67 8.68
N PRO A 486 -0.70 -5.35 8.56
CA PRO A 486 -1.58 -6.14 7.70
C PRO A 486 -1.18 -6.07 6.21
N GLY A 487 -1.19 -7.22 5.55
CA GLY A 487 -0.98 -7.29 4.08
C GLY A 487 0.44 -7.60 3.63
N LEU A 488 1.45 -7.59 4.50
CA LEU A 488 2.84 -7.87 4.13
C LEU A 488 3.02 -9.25 3.48
N GLY A 489 2.32 -10.28 3.97
CA GLY A 489 2.33 -11.61 3.35
C GLY A 489 1.79 -11.64 1.92
N ALA A 490 0.88 -10.75 1.57
CA ALA A 490 0.40 -10.62 0.19
C ALA A 490 1.46 -10.01 -0.73
N ALA A 491 2.32 -9.13 -0.21
CA ALA A 491 3.44 -8.55 -0.95
C ALA A 491 4.49 -9.63 -1.29
N VAL A 492 4.87 -10.46 -0.31
CA VAL A 492 5.80 -11.60 -0.53
C VAL A 492 5.30 -12.49 -1.68
N LYS A 493 4.02 -12.89 -1.63
CA LYS A 493 3.42 -13.73 -2.66
C LYS A 493 3.44 -13.09 -4.05
N LYS A 494 3.15 -11.78 -4.15
CA LYS A 494 3.20 -11.07 -5.43
C LYS A 494 4.61 -10.95 -5.97
N SER A 495 5.61 -10.74 -5.10
CA SER A 495 7.02 -10.71 -5.48
C SER A 495 7.49 -12.08 -6.00
N ALA A 496 7.15 -13.16 -5.29
CA ALA A 496 7.43 -14.52 -5.71
C ALA A 496 6.77 -14.84 -7.06
N PHE A 497 5.51 -14.50 -7.22
CA PHE A 497 4.81 -14.69 -8.50
C PHE A 497 5.46 -13.90 -9.64
N GLY A 498 5.86 -12.65 -9.39
CA GLY A 498 6.55 -11.82 -10.39
C GLY A 498 7.88 -12.43 -10.81
N GLU A 499 8.69 -12.89 -9.84
CA GLU A 499 9.97 -13.55 -10.10
C GLU A 499 9.78 -14.84 -10.88
N ALA A 500 8.88 -15.74 -10.46
CA ALA A 500 8.55 -16.96 -11.18
C ALA A 500 8.06 -16.67 -12.61
N SER A 501 7.31 -15.59 -12.83
CA SER A 501 6.85 -15.17 -14.16
C SER A 501 8.02 -14.82 -15.09
N VAL A 502 9.04 -14.15 -14.55
CA VAL A 502 10.27 -13.84 -15.29
C VAL A 502 11.04 -15.10 -15.61
N ASP A 503 11.23 -16.00 -14.66
CA ASP A 503 11.94 -17.25 -14.85
C ASP A 503 11.23 -18.15 -15.87
N LEU A 504 9.90 -18.29 -15.81
CA LEU A 504 9.08 -19.00 -16.79
C LEU A 504 9.21 -18.39 -18.20
N ALA A 505 9.18 -17.05 -18.29
CA ALA A 505 9.36 -16.36 -19.58
C ALA A 505 10.75 -16.65 -20.19
N ARG A 506 11.80 -16.58 -19.40
CA ARG A 506 13.17 -16.86 -19.84
C ARG A 506 13.34 -18.30 -20.33
N VAL A 507 12.80 -19.27 -19.62
CA VAL A 507 12.82 -20.68 -20.07
C VAL A 507 11.99 -20.85 -21.33
N ALA A 508 10.82 -20.21 -21.46
CA ALA A 508 9.99 -20.25 -22.66
C ALA A 508 10.70 -19.63 -23.88
N ILE A 509 11.43 -18.53 -23.68
CA ILE A 509 12.30 -17.91 -24.69
C ILE A 509 13.37 -18.91 -25.12
N ALA A 510 14.05 -19.56 -24.20
CA ALA A 510 15.07 -20.56 -24.51
C ALA A 510 14.50 -21.78 -25.27
N LEU A 511 13.29 -22.22 -24.92
CA LEU A 511 12.55 -23.27 -25.63
C LEU A 511 12.25 -22.85 -27.08
N GLU A 512 11.80 -21.63 -27.32
CA GLU A 512 11.54 -21.14 -28.67
C GLU A 512 12.84 -21.00 -29.50
N ARG A 513 13.91 -20.49 -28.90
CA ARG A 513 15.23 -20.42 -29.52
C ARG A 513 15.74 -21.84 -29.93
N TYR A 514 15.56 -22.81 -29.05
CA TYR A 514 15.87 -24.20 -29.35
C TYR A 514 15.05 -24.71 -30.55
N ARG A 515 13.73 -24.45 -30.57
CA ARG A 515 12.82 -24.82 -31.66
C ARG A 515 13.22 -24.19 -32.99
N LEU A 516 13.62 -22.92 -32.99
CA LEU A 516 14.08 -22.24 -34.22
C LEU A 516 15.30 -22.89 -34.84
N VAL A 517 16.20 -23.47 -34.04
CA VAL A 517 17.41 -24.13 -34.50
C VAL A 517 17.16 -25.60 -34.88
N ASN A 518 16.37 -26.33 -34.06
CA ASN A 518 16.22 -27.77 -34.16
C ASN A 518 14.91 -28.23 -34.83
N GLY A 519 13.98 -27.30 -35.10
CA GLY A 519 12.68 -27.57 -35.72
C GLY A 519 11.59 -27.99 -34.76
N ASP A 520 11.91 -28.38 -33.53
CA ASP A 520 10.97 -28.87 -32.51
C ASP A 520 11.44 -28.51 -31.10
N TYR A 521 10.57 -28.60 -30.10
CA TYR A 521 10.94 -28.37 -28.70
C TYR A 521 11.74 -29.55 -28.13
N PRO A 522 12.66 -29.33 -27.16
CA PRO A 522 13.48 -30.40 -26.59
C PRO A 522 12.66 -31.39 -25.76
N GLU A 523 13.20 -32.59 -25.53
CA GLU A 523 12.57 -33.58 -24.66
C GLU A 523 12.71 -33.22 -23.15
N SER A 524 13.78 -32.49 -22.79
CA SER A 524 14.00 -32.01 -21.41
C SER A 524 14.60 -30.60 -21.39
N LEU A 525 14.42 -29.88 -20.27
CA LEU A 525 14.98 -28.54 -20.10
C LEU A 525 16.51 -28.55 -20.09
N ASP A 526 17.16 -29.62 -19.67
CA ASP A 526 18.63 -29.72 -19.63
C ASP A 526 19.30 -29.49 -21.00
N MET A 527 18.58 -29.75 -22.09
CA MET A 527 19.06 -29.50 -23.46
C MET A 527 19.17 -27.99 -23.79
N LEU A 528 18.65 -27.12 -22.96
CA LEU A 528 18.68 -25.67 -23.20
C LEU A 528 19.98 -25.01 -22.72
N ALA A 529 20.58 -25.55 -21.66
CA ALA A 529 21.78 -24.95 -21.07
C ALA A 529 23.05 -25.63 -21.63
N PRO A 530 24.15 -24.89 -21.85
CA PRO A 530 24.29 -23.42 -21.70
C PRO A 530 23.97 -22.65 -22.98
N GLN A 531 23.58 -23.31 -24.09
CA GLN A 531 23.53 -22.69 -25.42
C GLN A 531 22.40 -21.68 -25.58
N PHE A 532 21.20 -21.96 -25.07
CA PHE A 532 20.00 -21.15 -25.25
C PHE A 532 19.64 -20.34 -24.00
N ILE A 533 20.10 -20.77 -22.83
CA ILE A 533 20.05 -20.07 -21.56
C ILE A 533 21.31 -20.39 -20.76
N ALA A 534 21.95 -19.39 -20.17
CA ALA A 534 23.23 -19.59 -19.48
C ALA A 534 23.11 -20.58 -18.30
N LYS A 535 22.02 -20.49 -17.54
CA LYS A 535 21.69 -21.39 -16.43
C LYS A 535 20.17 -21.51 -16.33
N LEU A 536 19.67 -22.73 -16.19
CA LEU A 536 18.25 -22.96 -15.92
C LEU A 536 17.87 -22.42 -14.53
N PRO A 537 16.82 -21.61 -14.43
CA PRO A 537 16.25 -21.27 -13.16
C PRO A 537 15.55 -22.51 -12.55
N HIS A 538 15.55 -22.58 -11.25
CA HIS A 538 14.74 -23.53 -10.49
C HIS A 538 13.42 -22.88 -10.04
N ASP A 539 12.47 -23.69 -9.61
CA ASP A 539 11.23 -23.20 -9.01
C ASP A 539 11.54 -22.49 -7.70
N ILE A 540 11.20 -21.21 -7.61
CA ILE A 540 11.49 -20.37 -6.44
C ILE A 540 10.65 -20.74 -5.21
N ILE A 541 9.65 -21.62 -5.35
CA ILE A 541 8.78 -22.02 -4.24
C ILE A 541 9.40 -23.19 -3.47
N ASN A 542 9.92 -24.19 -4.16
CA ASN A 542 10.46 -25.40 -3.53
C ASN A 542 11.97 -25.63 -3.78
N GLY A 543 12.59 -24.84 -4.68
CA GLY A 543 14.00 -25.02 -5.05
C GLY A 543 14.29 -26.16 -6.00
N GLU A 544 13.26 -26.88 -6.45
CA GLU A 544 13.36 -27.99 -7.40
C GLU A 544 13.36 -27.47 -8.85
N PRO A 545 13.73 -28.28 -9.86
CA PRO A 545 13.59 -27.90 -11.26
C PRO A 545 12.16 -27.52 -11.62
N LEU A 546 12.00 -26.52 -12.52
CA LEU A 546 10.69 -26.20 -13.08
C LEU A 546 10.11 -27.43 -13.82
N HIS A 547 8.79 -27.59 -13.71
CA HIS A 547 8.09 -28.67 -14.39
C HIS A 547 7.92 -28.38 -15.87
N TYR A 548 8.32 -29.31 -16.70
CA TYR A 548 8.22 -29.22 -18.17
C TYR A 548 7.71 -30.52 -18.75
N ARG A 549 6.79 -30.40 -19.68
CA ARG A 549 6.27 -31.57 -20.42
C ARG A 549 5.91 -31.16 -21.84
N ARG A 550 6.49 -31.88 -22.80
CA ARG A 550 6.08 -31.84 -24.20
C ARG A 550 4.71 -32.51 -24.38
N ARG A 551 3.86 -31.94 -25.23
CA ARG A 551 2.54 -32.47 -25.56
C ARG A 551 2.57 -33.19 -26.93
N PRO A 552 1.65 -34.15 -27.18
CA PRO A 552 1.55 -34.84 -28.47
C PRO A 552 1.22 -33.92 -29.66
N ASP A 553 0.64 -32.74 -29.40
CA ASP A 553 0.32 -31.73 -30.41
C ASP A 553 1.52 -30.85 -30.81
N GLY A 554 2.73 -31.18 -30.34
CA GLY A 554 3.95 -30.40 -30.58
C GLY A 554 4.10 -29.18 -29.69
N GLN A 555 3.17 -28.97 -28.77
CA GLN A 555 3.22 -27.89 -27.78
C GLN A 555 3.87 -28.36 -26.47
N PHE A 556 4.04 -27.43 -25.50
CA PHE A 556 4.55 -27.78 -24.19
C PHE A 556 3.73 -27.13 -23.08
N VAL A 557 3.90 -27.62 -21.87
CA VAL A 557 3.51 -26.99 -20.62
C VAL A 557 4.76 -26.82 -19.78
N LEU A 558 4.94 -25.61 -19.25
CA LEU A 558 6.00 -25.23 -18.32
C LEU A 558 5.38 -24.57 -17.11
N TYR A 559 5.73 -24.99 -15.88
CA TYR A 559 5.11 -24.43 -14.68
C TYR A 559 5.96 -24.55 -13.43
N SER A 560 5.65 -23.68 -12.45
CA SER A 560 6.03 -23.75 -11.06
C SER A 560 4.86 -24.32 -10.27
N VAL A 561 5.12 -25.07 -9.17
CA VAL A 561 4.06 -25.62 -8.28
C VAL A 561 3.22 -24.55 -7.60
N GLY A 562 3.61 -23.26 -7.70
CA GLY A 562 2.81 -22.16 -7.18
C GLY A 562 2.76 -22.06 -5.65
N TRP A 563 1.93 -21.12 -5.18
CA TRP A 563 1.92 -20.73 -3.78
C TRP A 563 1.43 -21.79 -2.79
N ASN A 564 0.63 -22.74 -3.25
CA ASN A 564 0.10 -23.83 -2.42
C ASN A 564 1.05 -25.01 -2.26
N GLU A 565 2.26 -24.94 -2.86
CA GLU A 565 3.31 -25.95 -2.77
C GLU A 565 2.86 -27.35 -3.26
N THR A 566 1.80 -27.41 -4.08
CA THR A 566 1.23 -28.67 -4.59
C THR A 566 1.32 -28.70 -6.11
N ASP A 567 1.82 -29.80 -6.66
CA ASP A 567 1.84 -30.03 -8.11
C ASP A 567 0.48 -30.55 -8.59
N GLU A 568 -0.30 -29.69 -9.26
CA GLU A 568 -1.57 -30.04 -9.89
C GLU A 568 -1.40 -30.41 -11.39
N GLY A 569 -0.17 -30.61 -11.88
CA GLY A 569 0.12 -31.05 -13.24
C GLY A 569 -0.03 -29.95 -14.29
N GLY A 570 0.20 -28.69 -13.94
CA GLY A 570 0.07 -27.53 -14.82
C GLY A 570 -1.37 -26.99 -14.87
N VAL A 571 -2.08 -26.97 -13.75
CA VAL A 571 -3.45 -26.46 -13.64
C VAL A 571 -3.45 -25.08 -12.96
N VAL A 572 -3.89 -24.06 -13.70
CA VAL A 572 -4.00 -22.68 -13.17
C VAL A 572 -5.15 -22.56 -12.18
N GLY A 573 -4.86 -22.09 -10.97
CA GLY A 573 -5.87 -21.76 -9.97
C GLY A 573 -6.78 -20.64 -10.42
N ARG A 574 -8.07 -20.70 -10.05
CA ARG A 574 -9.07 -19.70 -10.45
C ARG A 574 -9.87 -19.20 -9.27
N THR A 575 -10.17 -17.90 -9.28
CA THR A 575 -11.16 -17.28 -8.39
C THR A 575 -12.58 -17.68 -8.81
N ARG A 576 -13.57 -17.41 -7.95
CA ARG A 576 -15.00 -17.60 -8.30
C ARG A 576 -15.42 -16.82 -9.55
N ALA A 577 -14.78 -15.71 -9.84
CA ALA A 577 -15.03 -14.89 -11.04
C ALA A 577 -14.22 -15.35 -12.28
N GLY A 578 -13.57 -16.53 -12.23
CA GLY A 578 -12.80 -17.10 -13.34
C GLY A 578 -11.45 -16.42 -13.61
N ARG A 579 -11.01 -15.46 -12.77
CA ARG A 579 -9.68 -14.85 -12.87
C ARG A 579 -8.63 -15.81 -12.32
N ALA A 580 -7.39 -15.71 -12.80
CA ALA A 580 -6.28 -16.45 -12.22
C ALA A 580 -6.11 -16.07 -10.72
N ASP A 581 -5.93 -17.08 -9.88
CA ASP A 581 -5.70 -16.96 -8.44
C ASP A 581 -4.30 -17.46 -8.11
N ILE A 582 -3.36 -16.54 -7.91
CA ILE A 582 -1.96 -16.88 -7.61
C ILE A 582 -1.76 -17.57 -6.24
N SER A 583 -2.82 -17.74 -5.46
CA SER A 583 -2.78 -18.45 -4.18
C SER A 583 -3.13 -19.93 -4.30
N LYS A 584 -3.54 -20.39 -5.48
CA LYS A 584 -4.05 -21.73 -5.75
C LYS A 584 -3.52 -22.22 -7.09
N GLY A 585 -3.34 -23.53 -7.19
CA GLY A 585 -2.88 -24.15 -8.41
C GLY A 585 -1.46 -23.74 -8.80
N ASP A 586 -1.04 -24.26 -9.93
CA ASP A 586 0.28 -24.01 -10.50
C ASP A 586 0.36 -22.66 -11.19
N TRP A 587 1.56 -22.10 -11.26
CA TRP A 587 1.86 -20.92 -12.08
C TRP A 587 2.34 -21.38 -13.45
N VAL A 588 1.44 -21.34 -14.44
CA VAL A 588 1.58 -22.06 -15.70
C VAL A 588 1.89 -21.14 -16.86
N TRP A 589 2.91 -21.51 -17.64
CA TRP A 589 3.20 -20.95 -18.94
C TRP A 589 2.73 -21.93 -20.03
N ASN A 590 1.67 -21.57 -20.73
CA ASN A 590 1.17 -22.35 -21.86
C ASN A 590 1.82 -21.87 -23.16
N SER A 591 2.29 -22.81 -23.99
CA SER A 591 2.89 -22.52 -25.31
C SER A 591 1.84 -22.20 -26.39
N SER A 592 0.56 -22.38 -26.11
CA SER A 592 -0.52 -22.10 -27.06
C SER A 592 -1.68 -21.35 -26.38
N ALA A 593 -2.34 -20.49 -27.15
CA ALA A 593 -3.54 -19.82 -26.69
C ALA A 593 -4.74 -20.78 -26.64
N VAL A 594 -5.62 -20.59 -25.66
CA VAL A 594 -6.93 -21.24 -25.66
C VAL A 594 -7.75 -20.63 -26.79
N LYS A 595 -8.32 -21.48 -27.65
CA LYS A 595 -9.30 -21.03 -28.67
C LYS A 595 -10.56 -20.58 -27.94
N ASN A 596 -10.88 -19.28 -28.06
CA ASN A 596 -12.13 -18.72 -27.57
C ASN A 596 -13.33 -19.26 -28.35
#